data_23105dc0e400325a8824559e6c372320
#
_entry.id   23105dc0e400325a8824559e6c372320
#
_cell.length_a   1.000
_cell.length_b   1.000
_cell.length_c   1.000
_cell.angle_alpha   90.00
_cell.angle_beta   90.00
_cell.angle_gamma   90.00
#
_symmetry.space_group_name_H-M   'P 1'
#
loop_
_entity.id
_entity.type
_entity.pdbx_description
1 polymer ?
#
loop_
_entity_poly.entity_id
_entity_poly.type
_entity_poly.pdbx_seq_one_letter_code
_entity_poly.pdbx_strand_id
1 'polypeptide(L)'
;MAAYTFNDIPAGANTIGVLVNVYANFTRALVLGIIDTGCSNTCISDELAEKMSLISCGTQPFSVVGGETIDADCYIANITIDNTIPCGDIEVGSYQKADAFYDVIIGMDILSKCDFAITSVNGHMKLTMEYPSKRDLDFTKE
;
A
#
# COMPACT_ATOMS: atom_id res chain seq x y z
N MET A 1 -11.13 -3.83 -15.00
CA MET A 1 -10.74 -2.54 -14.42
C MET A 1 -11.50 -2.28 -13.14
N ALA A 2 -10.83 -1.78 -12.13
CA ALA A 2 -11.44 -1.52 -10.83
C ALA A 2 -11.14 -0.09 -10.39
N ALA A 3 -12.12 0.55 -9.78
CA ALA A 3 -12.01 1.91 -9.25
C ALA A 3 -12.72 1.99 -7.90
N TYR A 4 -12.20 2.80 -7.01
CA TYR A 4 -12.77 3.01 -5.69
C TYR A 4 -12.44 4.40 -5.16
N THR A 5 -13.34 4.95 -4.37
CA THR A 5 -13.12 6.24 -3.70
C THR A 5 -13.22 6.05 -2.20
N PHE A 6 -12.15 6.44 -1.51
CA PHE A 6 -12.07 6.41 -0.04
C PHE A 6 -12.49 7.79 0.47
N ASN A 7 -13.65 7.86 1.13
CA ASN A 7 -14.23 9.11 1.63
C ASN A 7 -14.03 9.34 3.13
N ASP A 8 -13.59 8.31 3.85
CA ASP A 8 -13.53 8.34 5.32
C ASP A 8 -12.17 8.78 5.86
N ILE A 9 -11.49 9.66 5.10
CA ILE A 9 -10.20 10.19 5.52
C ILE A 9 -10.44 11.39 6.43
N PRO A 10 -9.96 11.38 7.69
CA PRO A 10 -10.18 12.50 8.61
C PRO A 10 -9.60 13.81 8.06
N ALA A 11 -10.30 14.90 8.31
CA ALA A 11 -9.82 16.22 7.92
C ALA A 11 -8.47 16.50 8.60
N GLY A 12 -7.50 17.02 7.84
CA GLY A 12 -6.17 17.31 8.35
C GLY A 12 -5.30 16.09 8.61
N ALA A 13 -5.71 14.91 8.14
CA ALA A 13 -4.88 13.71 8.25
C ALA A 13 -3.54 13.90 7.53
N ASN A 14 -2.48 13.44 8.15
CA ASN A 14 -1.13 13.47 7.57
C ASN A 14 -0.72 12.14 6.92
N THR A 15 -1.58 11.14 7.02
CA THR A 15 -1.42 9.85 6.33
C THR A 15 -2.78 9.41 5.81
N ILE A 16 -2.78 8.63 4.73
CA ILE A 16 -3.99 8.08 4.15
C ILE A 16 -4.02 6.59 4.39
N GLY A 17 -4.93 6.16 5.26
CA GLY A 17 -5.16 4.76 5.57
C GLY A 17 -6.18 4.14 4.65
N VAL A 18 -5.95 2.90 4.23
CA VAL A 18 -6.86 2.12 3.41
C VAL A 18 -6.93 0.70 3.95
N LEU A 19 -8.06 0.03 3.76
CA LEU A 19 -8.16 -1.38 4.09
C LEU A 19 -7.48 -2.20 3.00
N VAL A 20 -6.74 -3.22 3.40
CA VAL A 20 -5.99 -4.08 2.50
C VAL A 20 -6.25 -5.53 2.85
N ASN A 21 -6.60 -6.33 1.84
CA ASN A 21 -6.64 -7.78 1.96
C ASN A 21 -5.31 -8.36 1.49
N VAL A 22 -4.70 -9.17 2.33
CA VAL A 22 -3.46 -9.87 2.03
C VAL A 22 -3.76 -11.37 2.01
N TYR A 23 -3.44 -12.02 0.91
CA TYR A 23 -3.62 -13.47 0.72
C TYR A 23 -2.27 -14.12 0.52
N ALA A 24 -1.98 -15.15 1.30
CA ALA A 24 -0.80 -15.99 1.10
C ALA A 24 -0.98 -17.28 1.91
N ASN A 25 -0.39 -18.37 1.46
CA ASN A 25 -0.40 -19.67 2.17
C ASN A 25 -1.80 -20.12 2.58
N PHE A 26 -2.79 -19.95 1.70
CA PHE A 26 -4.19 -20.31 1.97
C PHE A 26 -4.80 -19.56 3.15
N THR A 27 -4.19 -18.45 3.57
CA THR A 27 -4.72 -17.59 4.61
C THR A 27 -5.00 -16.19 4.06
N ARG A 28 -5.84 -15.46 4.78
CA ARG A 28 -6.19 -14.09 4.44
C ARG A 28 -6.17 -13.23 5.69
N ALA A 29 -5.67 -12.02 5.54
CA ALA A 29 -5.76 -11.01 6.58
C ALA A 29 -6.36 -9.74 5.99
N LEU A 30 -7.30 -9.12 6.71
CA LEU A 30 -7.80 -7.78 6.40
C LEU A 30 -7.14 -6.83 7.38
N VAL A 31 -6.33 -5.93 6.88
CA VAL A 31 -5.50 -5.06 7.71
C VAL A 31 -5.58 -3.61 7.22
N LEU A 32 -5.11 -2.71 8.05
CA LEU A 32 -4.97 -1.32 7.66
C LEU A 32 -3.62 -1.12 6.97
N GLY A 33 -3.65 -0.44 5.84
CA GLY A 33 -2.45 -0.03 5.11
C GLY A 33 -2.39 1.48 4.97
N ILE A 34 -1.25 1.99 4.53
CA ILE A 34 -1.10 3.40 4.18
C ILE A 34 -0.63 3.53 2.73
N ILE A 35 -1.03 4.64 2.12
CA ILE A 35 -0.54 5.02 0.79
C ILE A 35 0.72 5.85 0.97
N ASP A 36 1.83 5.40 0.38
CA ASP A 36 3.12 6.04 0.55
C ASP A 36 3.88 6.15 -0.78
N THR A 37 3.80 7.33 -1.39
CA THR A 37 4.51 7.61 -2.65
C THR A 37 6.02 7.70 -2.47
N GLY A 38 6.50 7.80 -1.25
CA GLY A 38 7.93 7.80 -0.93
C GLY A 38 8.53 6.41 -0.78
N CYS A 39 7.70 5.37 -0.84
CA CYS A 39 8.15 3.99 -0.73
C CYS A 39 8.21 3.34 -2.11
N SER A 40 9.36 2.82 -2.51
CA SER A 40 9.52 2.23 -3.85
C SER A 40 8.80 0.91 -3.98
N ASN A 41 8.79 0.11 -2.94
CA ASN A 41 8.21 -1.23 -2.93
C ASN A 41 7.18 -1.36 -1.82
N THR A 42 6.07 -2.02 -2.12
CA THR A 42 5.07 -2.36 -1.11
C THR A 42 5.69 -3.26 -0.06
N CYS A 43 5.36 -3.01 1.20
CA CYS A 43 5.90 -3.74 2.34
C CYS A 43 4.78 -4.21 3.25
N ILE A 44 5.03 -5.31 3.95
CA ILE A 44 4.16 -5.78 5.03
C ILE A 44 4.94 -5.73 6.35
N SER A 45 4.22 -5.65 7.46
CA SER A 45 4.87 -5.65 8.76
C SER A 45 5.43 -7.03 9.08
N ASP A 46 6.52 -7.05 9.85
CA ASP A 46 7.08 -8.28 10.40
C ASP A 46 6.04 -9.07 11.20
N GLU A 47 5.23 -8.35 11.94
CA GLU A 47 4.16 -8.92 12.76
C GLU A 47 3.10 -9.64 11.91
N LEU A 48 2.67 -9.03 10.79
CA LEU A 48 1.73 -9.65 9.87
C LEU A 48 2.34 -10.86 9.19
N ALA A 49 3.59 -10.75 8.73
CA ALA A 49 4.29 -11.87 8.10
C ALA A 49 4.37 -13.08 9.03
N GLU A 50 4.68 -12.86 10.28
CA GLU A 50 4.72 -13.92 11.31
C GLU A 50 3.33 -14.51 11.55
N LYS A 51 2.33 -13.66 11.71
CA LYS A 51 0.95 -14.08 11.96
C LYS A 51 0.39 -14.93 10.83
N MET A 52 0.75 -14.64 9.60
CA MET A 52 0.32 -15.40 8.42
C MET A 52 1.26 -16.57 8.11
N SER A 53 2.29 -16.77 8.88
CA SER A 53 3.31 -17.82 8.68
C SER A 53 3.93 -17.75 7.28
N LEU A 54 4.24 -16.55 6.81
CA LEU A 54 4.84 -16.37 5.50
C LEU A 54 6.26 -16.90 5.49
N ILE A 55 6.66 -17.49 4.36
CA ILE A 55 8.01 -18.01 4.16
C ILE A 55 8.77 -17.00 3.30
N SER A 56 9.92 -16.55 3.81
CA SER A 56 10.75 -15.62 3.07
C SER A 56 11.21 -16.21 1.75
N CYS A 57 11.09 -15.44 0.68
CA CYS A 57 11.63 -15.81 -0.64
C CYS A 57 13.04 -15.27 -0.85
N GLY A 58 13.63 -14.66 0.17
CA GLY A 58 14.97 -14.10 0.14
C GLY A 58 15.05 -12.81 0.93
N THR A 59 16.13 -12.10 0.78
CA THR A 59 16.32 -10.77 1.36
C THR A 59 16.62 -9.78 0.25
N GLN A 60 16.23 -8.53 0.46
CA GLN A 60 16.55 -7.43 -0.44
C GLN A 60 17.01 -6.23 0.35
N PRO A 61 17.91 -5.41 -0.23
CA PRO A 61 18.31 -4.17 0.41
C PRO A 61 17.19 -3.12 0.27
N PHE A 62 16.86 -2.49 1.39
CA PHE A 62 15.92 -1.36 1.42
C PHE A 62 16.63 -0.13 1.96
N SER A 63 16.44 1.00 1.28
CA SER A 63 16.92 2.29 1.78
C SER A 63 15.92 2.81 2.80
N VAL A 64 16.42 3.19 3.97
CA VAL A 64 15.62 3.83 5.00
C VAL A 64 15.93 5.33 5.05
N VAL A 65 15.08 6.08 5.73
CA VAL A 65 15.31 7.52 5.95
C VAL A 65 16.66 7.70 6.65
N GLY A 66 17.53 8.57 6.09
CA GLY A 66 18.88 8.75 6.59
C GLY A 66 19.95 8.14 5.70
N GLY A 67 19.55 7.43 4.64
CA GLY A 67 20.46 6.90 3.62
C GLY A 67 21.08 5.56 3.95
N GLU A 68 20.74 4.94 5.08
CA GLU A 68 21.17 3.59 5.39
C GLU A 68 20.42 2.58 4.53
N THR A 69 21.11 1.50 4.19
CA THR A 69 20.51 0.35 3.53
C THR A 69 20.48 -0.82 4.49
N ILE A 70 19.32 -1.42 4.67
CA ILE A 70 19.15 -2.62 5.49
C ILE A 70 18.68 -3.77 4.61
N ASP A 71 19.07 -4.98 4.97
CA ASP A 71 18.54 -6.19 4.33
C ASP A 71 17.26 -6.59 5.06
N ALA A 72 16.21 -6.77 4.30
CA ALA A 72 14.91 -7.17 4.85
C ALA A 72 14.39 -8.40 4.12
N ASP A 73 13.66 -9.25 4.83
CA ASP A 73 13.00 -10.40 4.24
C ASP A 73 11.95 -9.95 3.22
N CYS A 74 11.82 -10.74 2.16
CA CYS A 74 10.83 -10.55 1.14
C CYS A 74 9.87 -11.73 1.14
N TYR A 75 8.63 -11.46 0.73
CA TYR A 75 7.57 -12.47 0.65
C TYR A 75 6.79 -12.27 -0.63
N ILE A 76 6.12 -13.31 -1.10
CA ILE A 76 5.14 -13.19 -2.17
C ILE A 76 3.77 -13.17 -1.54
N ALA A 77 2.99 -12.15 -1.84
CA ALA A 77 1.63 -12.00 -1.31
C ALA A 77 0.70 -11.42 -2.37
N ASN A 78 -0.55 -11.83 -2.32
CA ASN A 78 -1.61 -11.27 -3.15
C ASN A 78 -2.25 -10.11 -2.41
N ILE A 79 -2.27 -8.94 -3.02
CA ILE A 79 -2.76 -7.71 -2.42
C ILE A 79 -4.01 -7.25 -3.16
N THR A 80 -5.07 -6.97 -2.39
CA THR A 80 -6.29 -6.32 -2.91
C THR A 80 -6.61 -5.15 -2.00
N ILE A 81 -6.72 -3.96 -2.58
CA ILE A 81 -7.06 -2.76 -1.81
C ILE A 81 -8.58 -2.68 -1.70
N ASP A 82 -9.08 -2.64 -0.46
CA ASP A 82 -10.49 -2.50 -0.11
C ASP A 82 -11.42 -3.50 -0.81
N ASN A 83 -11.02 -4.74 -0.97
CA ASN A 83 -11.79 -5.76 -1.68
C ASN A 83 -12.17 -5.40 -3.13
N THR A 84 -11.68 -4.28 -3.64
CA THR A 84 -12.14 -3.71 -4.92
C THR A 84 -11.01 -3.64 -5.94
N ILE A 85 -9.79 -3.30 -5.54
CA ILE A 85 -8.68 -3.07 -6.45
C ILE A 85 -7.68 -4.21 -6.31
N PRO A 86 -7.77 -5.24 -7.19
CA PRO A 86 -6.85 -6.38 -7.15
C PRO A 86 -5.50 -5.99 -7.77
N CYS A 87 -4.43 -6.08 -7.00
CA CYS A 87 -3.08 -5.76 -7.45
C CYS A 87 -2.29 -7.02 -7.85
N GLY A 88 -2.84 -8.21 -7.59
CA GLY A 88 -2.21 -9.48 -7.93
C GLY A 88 -1.14 -9.92 -6.94
N ASP A 89 -0.40 -10.94 -7.34
CA ASP A 89 0.72 -11.44 -6.56
C ASP A 89 1.93 -10.53 -6.76
N ILE A 90 2.48 -10.04 -5.67
CA ILE A 90 3.64 -9.15 -5.71
C ILE A 90 4.68 -9.59 -4.70
N GLU A 91 5.92 -9.25 -4.98
CA GLU A 91 6.99 -9.39 -4.01
C GLU A 91 6.93 -8.19 -3.07
N VAL A 92 6.76 -8.46 -1.78
CA VAL A 92 6.68 -7.43 -0.75
C VAL A 92 7.88 -7.53 0.16
N GLY A 93 8.41 -6.38 0.58
CA GLY A 93 9.40 -6.32 1.63
C GLY A 93 8.76 -6.42 3.00
N SER A 94 9.57 -6.36 4.03
CA SER A 94 9.08 -6.34 5.40
C SER A 94 9.66 -5.15 6.17
N TYR A 95 8.90 -4.67 7.14
CA TYR A 95 9.35 -3.61 8.04
C TYR A 95 8.95 -3.94 9.47
N GLN A 96 9.65 -3.34 10.40
CA GLN A 96 9.36 -3.52 11.82
C GLN A 96 8.17 -2.64 12.21
N LYS A 97 7.06 -3.27 12.62
CA LYS A 97 5.82 -2.55 12.92
C LYS A 97 5.96 -1.63 14.14
N ALA A 98 6.56 -2.14 15.21
CA ALA A 98 6.69 -1.39 16.46
C ALA A 98 5.35 -0.73 16.85
N ASP A 99 5.32 0.62 16.91
CA ASP A 99 4.12 1.37 17.30
C ASP A 99 3.27 1.84 16.11
N ALA A 100 3.57 1.38 14.89
CA ALA A 100 2.79 1.76 13.72
C ALA A 100 1.37 1.20 13.79
N PHE A 101 0.39 1.98 13.33
CA PHE A 101 -1.01 1.54 13.32
C PHE A 101 -1.38 0.70 12.10
N TYR A 102 -0.47 0.54 11.15
CA TYR A 102 -0.71 -0.14 9.87
C TYR A 102 0.20 -1.35 9.73
N ASP A 103 -0.23 -2.31 8.91
CA ASP A 103 0.49 -3.55 8.61
C ASP A 103 0.96 -3.65 7.16
N VAL A 104 0.54 -2.72 6.31
CA VAL A 104 0.92 -2.67 4.89
C VAL A 104 1.28 -1.25 4.52
N ILE A 105 2.34 -1.09 3.73
CA ILE A 105 2.71 0.16 3.09
C ILE A 105 2.55 -0.05 1.58
N ILE A 106 1.60 0.66 0.96
CA ILE A 106 1.38 0.60 -0.49
C ILE A 106 2.37 1.56 -1.14
N GLY A 107 3.32 1.03 -1.86
CA GLY A 107 4.39 1.80 -2.48
C GLY A 107 4.19 2.05 -3.97
N MET A 108 5.22 2.63 -4.59
CA MET A 108 5.17 3.02 -5.99
C MET A 108 5.11 1.85 -6.96
N ASP A 109 5.51 0.66 -6.56
CA ASP A 109 5.36 -0.55 -7.37
C ASP A 109 3.89 -0.81 -7.74
N ILE A 110 2.96 -0.50 -6.84
CA ILE A 110 1.52 -0.56 -7.11
C ILE A 110 1.03 0.77 -7.66
N LEU A 111 1.35 1.87 -7.00
CA LEU A 111 0.81 3.20 -7.34
C LEU A 111 1.17 3.64 -8.75
N SER A 112 2.34 3.26 -9.25
CA SER A 112 2.76 3.59 -10.62
C SER A 112 1.91 2.94 -11.71
N LYS A 113 1.11 1.94 -11.34
CA LYS A 113 0.20 1.24 -12.26
C LYS A 113 -1.25 1.71 -12.14
N CYS A 114 -1.48 2.68 -11.25
CA CYS A 114 -2.81 3.22 -10.96
C CYS A 114 -2.92 4.66 -11.45
N ASP A 115 -4.16 5.11 -11.65
CA ASP A 115 -4.47 6.53 -11.60
C ASP A 115 -5.00 6.81 -10.21
N PHE A 116 -4.53 7.87 -9.57
CA PHE A 116 -5.07 8.26 -8.27
C PHE A 116 -5.02 9.77 -8.09
N ALA A 117 -5.95 10.29 -7.31
CA ALA A 117 -6.02 11.71 -6.98
C ALA A 117 -6.48 11.88 -5.54
N ILE A 118 -5.89 12.84 -4.86
CA ILE A 118 -6.31 13.25 -3.52
C ILE A 118 -6.87 14.65 -3.63
N THR A 119 -8.10 14.84 -3.16
CA THR A 119 -8.75 16.14 -3.14
C THR A 119 -9.21 16.50 -1.73
N SER A 120 -9.31 17.77 -1.44
CA SER A 120 -9.61 18.27 -0.08
C SER A 120 -10.56 19.46 -0.11
N VAL A 121 -11.64 19.37 -0.91
CA VAL A 121 -12.61 20.45 -1.03
C VAL A 121 -13.32 20.68 0.31
N ASN A 122 -13.29 21.92 0.79
CA ASN A 122 -13.91 22.31 2.07
C ASN A 122 -13.37 21.49 3.25
N GLY A 123 -12.11 21.07 3.19
CA GLY A 123 -11.50 20.25 4.23
C GLY A 123 -11.90 18.79 4.20
N HIS A 124 -12.73 18.39 3.25
CA HIS A 124 -13.12 17.00 3.08
C HIS A 124 -12.11 16.28 2.19
N MET A 125 -11.28 15.46 2.81
CA MET A 125 -10.25 14.73 2.09
C MET A 125 -10.79 13.41 1.56
N LYS A 126 -10.52 13.14 0.28
CA LYS A 126 -10.81 11.83 -0.33
C LYS A 126 -9.69 11.39 -1.25
N LEU A 127 -9.50 10.10 -1.33
CA LEU A 127 -8.63 9.46 -2.30
C LEU A 127 -9.49 8.68 -3.28
N THR A 128 -9.35 8.97 -4.56
CA THR A 128 -9.95 8.15 -5.61
C THR A 128 -8.84 7.48 -6.41
N MET A 129 -9.02 6.22 -6.76
CA MET A 129 -8.02 5.48 -7.53
C MET A 129 -8.67 4.44 -8.44
N GLU A 130 -7.97 4.12 -9.51
CA GLU A 130 -8.37 3.07 -10.45
C GLU A 130 -7.15 2.28 -10.90
N TYR A 131 -7.37 1.01 -11.19
CA TYR A 131 -6.34 0.08 -11.62
C TYR A 131 -6.89 -0.81 -12.75
N PRO A 132 -6.18 -1.02 -13.85
CA PRO A 132 -4.94 -0.35 -14.22
C PRO A 132 -5.16 1.11 -14.65
N SER A 133 -4.05 1.85 -14.78
CA SER A 133 -4.10 3.23 -15.25
C SER A 133 -4.69 3.34 -16.65
N LYS A 134 -5.56 4.32 -16.88
CA LYS A 134 -6.20 4.53 -18.19
C LYS A 134 -6.40 5.98 -18.58
N ARG A 135 -6.15 6.93 -17.67
CA ARG A 135 -6.40 8.35 -17.97
C ARG A 135 -5.16 9.20 -17.67
N ASP A 136 -5.02 10.24 -18.44
CA ASP A 136 -3.98 11.24 -18.27
C ASP A 136 -4.64 12.46 -17.61
N LEU A 137 -4.64 12.47 -16.27
CA LEU A 137 -5.31 13.51 -15.51
C LEU A 137 -4.41 14.75 -15.41
N ASP A 138 -4.91 15.88 -15.86
CA ASP A 138 -4.21 17.15 -15.81
C ASP A 138 -5.19 18.26 -15.48
N PHE A 139 -5.20 18.72 -14.22
CA PHE A 139 -6.11 19.77 -13.76
C PHE A 139 -5.91 21.10 -14.47
N THR A 140 -4.75 21.31 -15.11
CA THR A 140 -4.50 22.55 -15.85
C THR A 140 -5.20 22.57 -17.21
N LYS A 141 -5.75 21.44 -17.64
CA LYS A 141 -6.42 21.26 -18.93
C LYS A 141 -7.93 21.24 -18.83
N GLU A 142 -8.47 21.43 -17.66
CA GLU A 142 -9.93 21.43 -17.44
C GLU A 142 -10.55 22.80 -17.65
#